data_6348c7a17f151db674467a1065575858
#
_entry.id   6348c7a17f151db674467a1065575858
#
_cell.length_a   1.000
_cell.length_b   1.000
_cell.length_c   1.000
_cell.angle_alpha   90.00
_cell.angle_beta   90.00
_cell.angle_gamma   90.00
#
_symmetry.space_group_name_H-M   'P 1'
#
loop_
_entity.id
_entity.type
_entity.pdbx_description
1 polymer ?
#
loop_
_entity_poly.entity_id
_entity_poly.type
_entity_poly.pdbx_seq_one_letter_code
_entity_poly.pdbx_strand_id
1 'polypeptide(L)'
;MFKDKKYRLGIIGGKKGNDFVSPFSAPFGGFSFLSEGKNLIKYTEQAIGLLETWCITAGIAKISITLPPPIYNSNFISKQLNSLYRSGYKIVAIELNYHFINKDVEIDYMENIPASARKTLKQSLNNNLVFYKCSGPKENRDAYEVISKNRISKNFPLRMKYEDIEKTEIRKDFFLVKSESEVNIAAAIVYFISPDIVQVVYWGDDPEYSTSRPMNFLSYQIFKYYHSQGVLYTDIGPSTENSIPNYGLCDFKEAIGCQILPKTILEKLL
;
A
#
# COMPACT_ATOMS: atom_id res chain seq x y z
N MET A 1 -18.79 -3.39 15.89
CA MET A 1 -19.51 -2.47 14.98
C MET A 1 -20.29 -1.44 15.79
N PHE A 2 -20.18 -0.18 15.43
CA PHE A 2 -21.00 0.88 16.04
C PHE A 2 -22.40 0.94 15.39
N LYS A 3 -23.45 0.85 16.19
CA LYS A 3 -24.85 0.85 15.78
C LYS A 3 -25.63 1.90 16.54
N ASP A 4 -26.33 2.75 15.83
CA ASP A 4 -27.41 3.61 16.33
C ASP A 4 -28.74 2.94 15.91
N LYS A 5 -29.61 3.55 15.14
CA LYS A 5 -30.77 2.87 14.50
C LYS A 5 -30.35 1.89 13.39
N LYS A 6 -29.17 2.11 12.80
CA LYS A 6 -28.52 1.27 11.80
C LYS A 6 -27.02 1.15 12.08
N TYR A 7 -26.37 0.14 11.52
CA TYR A 7 -24.91 0.06 11.57
C TYR A 7 -24.29 1.24 10.81
N ARG A 8 -23.38 1.96 11.45
CA ARG A 8 -22.73 3.15 10.89
C ARG A 8 -21.27 2.96 10.61
N LEU A 9 -20.54 2.49 11.60
CA LEU A 9 -19.10 2.31 11.55
C LEU A 9 -18.75 0.89 12.01
N GLY A 10 -17.68 0.36 11.43
CA GLY A 10 -17.05 -0.85 11.89
C GLY A 10 -15.55 -0.68 12.00
N ILE A 11 -14.92 -1.47 12.83
CA ILE A 11 -13.48 -1.63 12.88
C ILE A 11 -13.16 -3.11 12.79
N ILE A 12 -12.17 -3.45 11.94
CA ILE A 12 -11.62 -4.80 11.87
C ILE A 12 -10.30 -4.81 12.63
N GLY A 13 -10.17 -5.74 13.54
CA GLY A 13 -8.95 -5.91 14.32
C GLY A 13 -8.89 -7.31 14.92
N GLY A 14 -7.79 -7.61 15.58
CA GLY A 14 -7.56 -8.87 16.25
C GLY A 14 -6.87 -8.70 17.60
N LYS A 15 -6.92 -9.75 18.41
CA LYS A 15 -6.22 -9.82 19.67
C LYS A 15 -4.81 -10.37 19.43
N LYS A 16 -3.79 -9.64 19.86
CA LYS A 16 -2.38 -10.07 19.86
C LYS A 16 -1.84 -9.98 21.29
N GLY A 17 -1.77 -11.12 21.97
CA GLY A 17 -1.54 -11.11 23.42
C GLY A 17 -2.69 -10.40 24.13
N ASN A 18 -2.39 -9.38 24.92
CA ASN A 18 -3.37 -8.54 25.60
C ASN A 18 -3.67 -7.24 24.86
N ASP A 19 -3.26 -7.11 23.61
CA ASP A 19 -3.48 -5.93 22.79
C ASP A 19 -4.58 -6.17 21.75
N PHE A 20 -5.42 -5.16 21.50
CA PHE A 20 -6.25 -5.08 20.31
C PHE A 20 -5.45 -4.34 19.23
N VAL A 21 -5.31 -4.94 18.05
CA VAL A 21 -4.59 -4.35 16.92
C VAL A 21 -5.50 -4.22 15.70
N SER A 22 -5.52 -3.06 15.10
CA SER A 22 -6.20 -2.77 13.84
C SER A 22 -5.23 -2.07 12.89
N PRO A 23 -4.79 -2.73 11.82
CA PRO A 23 -5.28 -4.00 11.28
C PRO A 23 -4.68 -5.21 12.01
N PHE A 24 -5.33 -6.38 11.82
CA PHE A 24 -4.76 -7.64 12.26
C PHE A 24 -3.83 -8.26 11.21
N SER A 25 -4.20 -8.18 9.93
CA SER A 25 -3.47 -8.80 8.81
C SER A 25 -3.65 -7.99 7.51
N ALA A 26 -3.47 -6.67 7.57
CA ALA A 26 -3.55 -5.77 6.43
C ALA A 26 -2.55 -4.61 6.62
N PRO A 27 -2.25 -3.82 5.58
CA PRO A 27 -1.31 -2.71 5.69
C PRO A 27 -1.78 -1.57 6.61
N PHE A 28 -3.10 -1.41 6.75
CA PHE A 28 -3.75 -0.39 7.60
C PHE A 28 -5.15 -0.84 7.99
N GLY A 29 -5.73 -0.18 8.99
CA GLY A 29 -7.04 -0.49 9.57
C GLY A 29 -7.79 0.79 9.95
N GLY A 30 -8.27 0.85 11.20
CA GLY A 30 -9.13 1.92 11.69
C GLY A 30 -10.59 1.66 11.39
N PHE A 31 -11.42 2.69 11.62
CA PHE A 31 -12.85 2.59 11.37
C PHE A 31 -13.19 2.73 9.89
N SER A 32 -14.22 2.00 9.46
CA SER A 32 -14.78 2.07 8.12
C SER A 32 -16.28 2.37 8.20
N PHE A 33 -16.82 3.01 7.15
CA PHE A 33 -18.27 3.19 7.03
C PHE A 33 -18.94 1.90 6.57
N LEU A 34 -20.14 1.68 7.13
CA LEU A 34 -21.00 0.56 6.75
C LEU A 34 -22.27 1.03 6.01
N SER A 35 -22.47 2.32 5.84
CA SER A 35 -23.60 2.86 5.10
C SER A 35 -23.30 4.25 4.57
N GLU A 36 -23.82 4.58 3.40
CA GLU A 36 -23.89 5.94 2.91
C GLU A 36 -24.67 6.81 3.88
N GLY A 37 -24.12 7.94 4.25
CA GLY A 37 -24.76 8.89 5.16
C GLY A 37 -23.79 9.94 5.66
N LYS A 38 -24.31 10.92 6.38
CA LYS A 38 -23.49 11.98 6.98
C LYS A 38 -22.52 11.38 7.99
N ASN A 39 -21.25 11.41 7.62
CA ASN A 39 -20.14 10.98 8.44
C ASN A 39 -19.80 12.06 9.47
N LEU A 40 -20.62 12.15 10.51
CA LEU A 40 -20.43 13.14 11.55
C LEU A 40 -19.34 12.69 12.53
N ILE A 41 -18.48 13.62 12.91
CA ILE A 41 -17.38 13.38 13.86
C ILE A 41 -17.89 12.74 15.18
N LYS A 42 -19.07 13.14 15.66
CA LYS A 42 -19.68 12.57 16.85
C LYS A 42 -19.87 11.05 16.79
N TYR A 43 -20.11 10.48 15.61
CA TYR A 43 -20.24 9.02 15.47
C TYR A 43 -18.87 8.33 15.56
N THR A 44 -17.83 8.98 15.10
CA THR A 44 -16.45 8.47 15.26
C THR A 44 -16.08 8.48 16.74
N GLU A 45 -16.36 9.57 17.47
CA GLU A 45 -16.09 9.66 18.91
C GLU A 45 -16.87 8.62 19.71
N GLN A 46 -18.16 8.43 19.40
CA GLN A 46 -18.97 7.39 20.03
C GLN A 46 -18.45 5.98 19.74
N ALA A 47 -18.03 5.73 18.51
CA ALA A 47 -17.47 4.42 18.12
C ALA A 47 -16.15 4.12 18.84
N ILE A 48 -15.30 5.13 19.04
CA ILE A 48 -14.06 5.02 19.82
C ILE A 48 -14.40 4.66 21.28
N GLY A 49 -15.31 5.40 21.93
CA GLY A 49 -15.71 5.10 23.31
C GLY A 49 -16.28 3.68 23.49
N LEU A 50 -17.09 3.22 22.53
CA LEU A 50 -17.61 1.85 22.55
C LEU A 50 -16.51 0.80 22.35
N LEU A 51 -15.53 1.07 21.48
CA LEU A 51 -14.37 0.19 21.32
C LEU A 51 -13.58 0.09 22.63
N GLU A 52 -13.30 1.20 23.28
CA GLU A 52 -12.57 1.24 24.54
C GLU A 52 -13.31 0.47 25.65
N THR A 53 -14.63 0.72 25.81
CA THR A 53 -15.46 -0.01 26.78
C THR A 53 -15.44 -1.52 26.54
N TRP A 54 -15.57 -1.93 25.27
CA TRP A 54 -15.50 -3.33 24.91
C TRP A 54 -14.12 -3.93 25.20
N CYS A 55 -13.03 -3.22 24.86
CA CYS A 55 -11.67 -3.66 25.11
C CYS A 55 -11.41 -3.86 26.62
N ILE A 56 -11.83 -2.90 27.46
CA ILE A 56 -11.72 -3.01 28.92
C ILE A 56 -12.46 -4.24 29.43
N THR A 57 -13.71 -4.45 29.01
CA THR A 57 -14.51 -5.61 29.38
C THR A 57 -13.89 -6.94 28.92
N ALA A 58 -13.20 -6.92 27.78
CA ALA A 58 -12.51 -8.10 27.22
C ALA A 58 -11.11 -8.34 27.81
N GLY A 59 -10.66 -7.55 28.79
CA GLY A 59 -9.34 -7.64 29.41
C GLY A 59 -8.20 -7.28 28.45
N ILE A 60 -8.48 -6.35 27.54
CA ILE A 60 -7.46 -5.78 26.62
C ILE A 60 -6.73 -4.67 27.40
N ALA A 61 -5.41 -4.68 27.35
CA ALA A 61 -4.58 -3.70 28.05
C ALA A 61 -4.21 -2.50 27.16
N LYS A 62 -4.16 -2.70 25.83
CA LYS A 62 -3.75 -1.67 24.87
C LYS A 62 -4.53 -1.79 23.57
N ILE A 63 -4.84 -0.64 22.98
CA ILE A 63 -5.40 -0.53 21.63
C ILE A 63 -4.32 0.09 20.73
N SER A 64 -4.03 -0.55 19.59
CA SER A 64 -3.14 -0.04 18.54
C SER A 64 -3.90 0.04 17.21
N ILE A 65 -3.90 1.22 16.59
CA ILE A 65 -4.61 1.49 15.34
C ILE A 65 -3.64 2.10 14.33
N THR A 66 -3.49 1.45 13.17
CA THR A 66 -2.76 2.02 12.02
C THR A 66 -3.77 2.59 11.05
N LEU A 67 -3.83 3.91 10.92
CA LEU A 67 -4.72 4.57 9.97
C LEU A 67 -4.17 4.44 8.53
N PRO A 68 -5.04 4.35 7.52
CA PRO A 68 -4.61 4.42 6.12
C PRO A 68 -4.03 5.80 5.79
N PRO A 69 -3.16 5.90 4.75
CA PRO A 69 -2.74 7.21 4.25
C PRO A 69 -3.94 7.99 3.66
N PRO A 70 -3.89 9.34 3.71
CA PRO A 70 -5.03 10.21 3.32
C PRO A 70 -5.61 10.00 1.93
N ILE A 71 -4.88 9.42 0.97
CA ILE A 71 -5.41 9.12 -0.38
C ILE A 71 -6.67 8.25 -0.36
N TYR A 72 -6.83 7.39 0.66
CA TYR A 72 -7.97 6.48 0.76
C TYR A 72 -9.29 7.17 1.15
N ASN A 73 -9.24 8.18 2.00
CA ASN A 73 -10.36 9.08 2.33
C ASN A 73 -9.88 10.18 3.29
N SER A 74 -9.32 11.26 2.75
CA SER A 74 -8.69 12.33 3.55
C SER A 74 -9.62 12.91 4.62
N ASN A 75 -10.90 13.13 4.29
CA ASN A 75 -11.88 13.70 5.21
C ASN A 75 -12.14 12.78 6.42
N PHE A 76 -12.31 11.48 6.16
CA PHE A 76 -12.62 10.56 7.24
C PHE A 76 -11.40 10.21 8.08
N ILE A 77 -10.25 10.04 7.43
CA ILE A 77 -8.98 9.76 8.13
C ILE A 77 -8.63 10.93 9.05
N SER A 78 -8.80 12.19 8.60
CA SER A 78 -8.59 13.37 9.43
C SER A 78 -9.54 13.41 10.65
N LYS A 79 -10.81 13.01 10.48
CA LYS A 79 -11.75 12.89 11.61
C LYS A 79 -11.34 11.81 12.59
N GLN A 80 -10.92 10.64 12.10
CA GLN A 80 -10.42 9.56 12.95
C GLN A 80 -9.19 10.00 13.74
N LEU A 81 -8.21 10.58 13.06
CA LEU A 81 -6.97 11.06 13.68
C LEU A 81 -7.27 12.07 14.80
N ASN A 82 -8.08 13.08 14.52
CA ASN A 82 -8.49 14.09 15.50
C ASN A 82 -9.23 13.45 16.68
N SER A 83 -10.23 12.60 16.43
CA SER A 83 -11.05 11.98 17.48
C SER A 83 -10.20 11.03 18.34
N LEU A 84 -9.33 10.20 17.74
CA LEU A 84 -8.43 9.32 18.48
C LEU A 84 -7.47 10.13 19.36
N TYR A 85 -6.84 11.18 18.81
CA TYR A 85 -5.93 12.04 19.56
C TYR A 85 -6.65 12.68 20.78
N ARG A 86 -7.83 13.23 20.58
CA ARG A 86 -8.65 13.80 21.67
C ARG A 86 -9.13 12.76 22.70
N SER A 87 -9.26 11.50 22.28
CA SER A 87 -9.58 10.39 23.18
C SER A 87 -8.36 9.85 23.93
N GLY A 88 -7.20 10.51 23.83
CA GLY A 88 -5.98 10.19 24.57
C GLY A 88 -5.07 9.16 23.89
N TYR A 89 -5.31 8.81 22.63
CA TYR A 89 -4.35 8.02 21.86
C TYR A 89 -3.10 8.85 21.54
N LYS A 90 -1.95 8.22 21.66
CA LYS A 90 -0.66 8.81 21.30
C LYS A 90 -0.21 8.32 19.93
N ILE A 91 0.32 9.23 19.12
CA ILE A 91 1.03 8.84 17.88
C ILE A 91 2.35 8.22 18.29
N VAL A 92 2.54 6.95 17.95
CA VAL A 92 3.75 6.19 18.28
C VAL A 92 4.67 5.99 17.08
N ALA A 93 4.11 6.07 15.86
CA ALA A 93 4.91 6.08 14.63
C ALA A 93 4.18 6.83 13.50
N ILE A 94 4.97 7.41 12.60
CA ILE A 94 4.52 8.01 11.33
C ILE A 94 5.33 7.36 10.22
N GLU A 95 4.66 6.56 9.39
CA GLU A 95 5.29 5.95 8.23
C GLU A 95 5.17 6.84 7.00
N LEU A 96 6.23 6.96 6.23
CA LEU A 96 6.24 7.64 4.94
C LEU A 96 5.65 6.69 3.89
N ASN A 97 4.37 6.87 3.56
CA ASN A 97 3.69 6.09 2.54
C ASN A 97 3.75 6.79 1.20
N TYR A 98 4.19 6.07 0.20
CA TYR A 98 4.41 6.59 -1.15
C TYR A 98 3.27 6.19 -2.08
N HIS A 99 2.87 7.12 -2.93
CA HIS A 99 1.87 6.88 -3.98
C HIS A 99 2.20 7.70 -5.22
N PHE A 100 1.73 7.23 -6.37
CA PHE A 100 1.83 7.94 -7.63
C PHE A 100 0.43 8.41 -8.06
N ILE A 101 0.32 9.64 -8.55
CA ILE A 101 -0.89 10.19 -9.16
C ILE A 101 -0.87 9.81 -10.64
N ASN A 102 -1.69 8.84 -11.05
CA ASN A 102 -1.54 8.21 -12.35
C ASN A 102 -1.68 9.15 -13.56
N LYS A 103 -2.50 10.21 -13.46
CA LYS A 103 -2.60 11.22 -14.52
C LYS A 103 -1.28 11.93 -14.81
N ASP A 104 -0.38 12.03 -13.83
CA ASP A 104 0.89 12.74 -13.96
C ASP A 104 1.88 11.99 -14.88
N VAL A 105 1.56 10.73 -15.26
CA VAL A 105 2.38 9.97 -16.21
C VAL A 105 2.25 10.48 -17.67
N GLU A 106 1.15 11.15 -18.01
CA GLU A 106 0.95 11.75 -19.33
C GLU A 106 1.37 13.22 -19.39
N ILE A 107 1.31 13.92 -18.24
CA ILE A 107 1.62 15.34 -18.15
C ILE A 107 3.07 15.50 -17.72
N ASP A 108 3.96 15.62 -18.70
CA ASP A 108 5.37 15.96 -18.47
C ASP A 108 6.12 15.09 -17.46
N TYR A 109 5.77 13.78 -17.38
CA TYR A 109 6.42 12.85 -16.45
C TYR A 109 7.94 12.95 -16.47
N MET A 110 8.51 13.01 -17.68
CA MET A 110 9.97 13.12 -17.85
C MET A 110 10.52 14.44 -17.31
N GLU A 111 9.74 15.50 -17.25
CA GLU A 111 10.17 16.80 -16.72
C GLU A 111 10.03 16.86 -15.19
N ASN A 112 9.06 16.13 -14.66
CA ASN A 112 8.72 16.12 -13.23
C ASN A 112 9.62 15.18 -12.39
N ILE A 113 10.36 14.26 -13.03
CA ILE A 113 11.30 13.39 -12.31
C ILE A 113 12.73 13.98 -12.35
N PRO A 114 13.58 13.67 -11.35
CA PRO A 114 14.98 14.12 -11.32
C PRO A 114 15.77 13.75 -12.58
N ALA A 115 16.72 14.57 -12.98
CA ALA A 115 17.53 14.35 -14.19
C ALA A 115 18.24 12.99 -14.21
N SER A 116 18.72 12.50 -13.06
CA SER A 116 19.32 11.17 -12.90
C SER A 116 18.29 10.05 -13.18
N ALA A 117 17.09 10.17 -12.64
CA ALA A 117 16.00 9.21 -12.85
C ALA A 117 15.53 9.21 -14.30
N ARG A 118 15.47 10.39 -14.93
CA ARG A 118 15.16 10.56 -16.36
C ARG A 118 16.15 9.83 -17.25
N LYS A 119 17.47 9.95 -16.95
CA LYS A 119 18.52 9.23 -17.66
C LYS A 119 18.34 7.73 -17.52
N THR A 120 18.08 7.26 -16.30
CA THR A 120 17.86 5.85 -15.98
C THR A 120 16.64 5.28 -16.70
N LEU A 121 15.52 6.02 -16.71
CA LEU A 121 14.32 5.60 -17.44
C LEU A 121 14.55 5.56 -18.96
N LYS A 122 15.20 6.59 -19.54
CA LYS A 122 15.55 6.55 -20.97
C LYS A 122 16.42 5.34 -21.31
N GLN A 123 17.39 5.01 -20.45
CA GLN A 123 18.20 3.80 -20.62
C GLN A 123 17.32 2.56 -20.63
N SER A 124 16.40 2.42 -19.67
CA SER A 124 15.52 1.23 -19.59
C SER A 124 14.59 1.10 -20.80
N LEU A 125 14.08 2.22 -21.31
CA LEU A 125 13.23 2.25 -22.52
C LEU A 125 13.97 1.82 -23.79
N ASN A 126 15.30 1.97 -23.84
CA ASN A 126 16.13 1.57 -24.95
C ASN A 126 16.62 0.11 -24.86
N ASN A 127 16.32 -0.62 -23.79
CA ASN A 127 16.82 -1.98 -23.55
C ASN A 127 15.89 -3.08 -24.10
N ASN A 128 14.99 -2.76 -25.04
CA ASN A 128 14.06 -3.72 -25.66
C ASN A 128 13.27 -4.55 -24.62
N LEU A 129 12.91 -3.92 -23.48
CA LEU A 129 12.14 -4.57 -22.44
C LEU A 129 10.66 -4.66 -22.85
N VAL A 130 10.03 -5.78 -22.57
CA VAL A 130 8.61 -6.02 -22.87
C VAL A 130 7.83 -6.09 -21.56
N PHE A 131 6.84 -5.18 -21.39
CA PHE A 131 5.91 -5.21 -20.27
C PHE A 131 4.59 -5.85 -20.70
N TYR A 132 4.05 -6.73 -19.86
CA TYR A 132 2.73 -7.29 -20.09
C TYR A 132 2.03 -7.67 -18.78
N LYS A 133 0.70 -7.66 -18.84
CA LYS A 133 -0.14 -8.17 -17.78
C LYS A 133 -0.30 -9.68 -17.96
N CYS A 134 -0.10 -10.44 -16.89
CA CYS A 134 -0.27 -11.89 -16.91
C CYS A 134 -1.71 -12.29 -17.20
N SER A 135 -1.89 -13.33 -17.99
CA SER A 135 -3.21 -13.79 -18.47
C SER A 135 -3.66 -15.11 -17.83
N GLY A 136 -2.79 -15.78 -17.06
CA GLY A 136 -3.12 -17.09 -16.50
C GLY A 136 -2.26 -17.53 -15.33
N PRO A 137 -2.61 -18.65 -14.67
CA PRO A 137 -1.97 -19.11 -13.45
C PRO A 137 -0.46 -19.34 -13.56
N LYS A 138 0.01 -19.80 -14.73
CA LYS A 138 1.44 -20.02 -14.97
C LYS A 138 2.20 -18.70 -14.92
N GLU A 139 1.77 -17.69 -15.68
CA GLU A 139 2.42 -16.38 -15.69
C GLU A 139 2.32 -15.68 -14.34
N ASN A 140 1.21 -15.84 -13.62
CA ASN A 140 1.05 -15.32 -12.26
C ASN A 140 2.08 -15.95 -11.30
N ARG A 141 2.34 -17.24 -11.43
CA ARG A 141 3.38 -17.94 -10.66
C ARG A 141 4.77 -17.47 -11.06
N ASP A 142 5.05 -17.33 -12.35
CA ASP A 142 6.32 -16.79 -12.85
C ASP A 142 6.59 -15.39 -12.26
N ALA A 143 5.57 -14.52 -12.21
CA ALA A 143 5.69 -13.20 -11.59
C ALA A 143 6.00 -13.28 -10.08
N TYR A 144 5.35 -14.19 -9.36
CA TYR A 144 5.64 -14.43 -7.95
C TYR A 144 7.08 -14.94 -7.74
N GLU A 145 7.58 -15.81 -8.61
CA GLU A 145 8.94 -16.37 -8.52
C GLU A 145 10.01 -15.30 -8.70
N VAL A 146 9.84 -14.38 -9.67
CA VAL A 146 10.75 -13.23 -9.84
C VAL A 146 10.79 -12.39 -8.56
N ILE A 147 9.63 -12.09 -7.97
CA ILE A 147 9.54 -11.33 -6.72
C ILE A 147 10.19 -12.10 -5.57
N SER A 148 9.96 -13.40 -5.49
CA SER A 148 10.55 -14.27 -4.46
C SER A 148 12.08 -14.26 -4.54
N LYS A 149 12.66 -14.43 -5.74
CA LYS A 149 14.11 -14.33 -5.97
C LYS A 149 14.67 -12.98 -5.48
N ASN A 150 14.00 -11.87 -5.82
CA ASN A 150 14.36 -10.54 -5.35
C ASN A 150 14.35 -10.43 -3.82
N ARG A 151 13.31 -10.95 -3.16
CA ARG A 151 13.17 -10.85 -1.71
C ARG A 151 14.22 -11.69 -0.98
N ILE A 152 14.50 -12.89 -1.47
CA ILE A 152 15.54 -13.77 -0.92
C ILE A 152 16.90 -13.10 -1.03
N SER A 153 17.25 -12.54 -2.20
CA SER A 153 18.54 -11.88 -2.42
C SER A 153 18.79 -10.67 -1.54
N LYS A 154 17.71 -10.00 -1.10
CA LYS A 154 17.75 -8.82 -0.23
C LYS A 154 17.53 -9.13 1.25
N ASN A 155 17.40 -10.41 1.63
CA ASN A 155 17.04 -10.82 3.00
C ASN A 155 15.73 -10.21 3.52
N PHE A 156 14.75 -9.93 2.65
CA PHE A 156 13.44 -9.46 3.03
C PHE A 156 12.43 -10.60 3.07
N PRO A 157 11.60 -10.71 4.11
CA PRO A 157 10.60 -11.77 4.16
C PRO A 157 9.50 -11.57 3.13
N LEU A 158 9.18 -12.62 2.38
CA LEU A 158 7.95 -12.70 1.59
C LEU A 158 6.84 -13.26 2.47
N ARG A 159 5.98 -12.39 2.99
CA ARG A 159 5.02 -12.74 4.07
C ARG A 159 3.86 -13.60 3.58
N MET A 160 3.48 -13.49 2.30
CA MET A 160 2.38 -14.26 1.71
C MET A 160 2.94 -15.29 0.73
N LYS A 161 2.49 -16.53 0.84
CA LYS A 161 2.76 -17.56 -0.16
C LYS A 161 1.92 -17.32 -1.41
N TYR A 162 2.33 -17.88 -2.53
CA TYR A 162 1.58 -17.75 -3.79
C TYR A 162 0.12 -18.21 -3.63
N GLU A 163 -0.08 -19.34 -2.96
CA GLU A 163 -1.39 -19.93 -2.73
C GLU A 163 -2.32 -19.02 -1.90
N ASP A 164 -1.76 -18.27 -0.95
CA ASP A 164 -2.50 -17.30 -0.14
C ASP A 164 -2.92 -16.10 -0.99
N ILE A 165 -2.01 -15.62 -1.85
CA ILE A 165 -2.31 -14.54 -2.81
C ILE A 165 -3.40 -14.99 -3.79
N GLU A 166 -3.29 -16.20 -4.33
CA GLU A 166 -4.24 -16.74 -5.29
C GLU A 166 -5.64 -16.86 -4.70
N LYS A 167 -5.76 -17.37 -3.46
CA LYS A 167 -7.03 -17.54 -2.73
C LYS A 167 -7.69 -16.25 -2.30
N THR A 168 -6.93 -15.14 -2.24
CA THR A 168 -7.51 -13.85 -1.85
C THR A 168 -8.58 -13.44 -2.84
N GLU A 169 -9.78 -13.11 -2.36
CA GLU A 169 -10.92 -12.66 -3.20
C GLU A 169 -10.75 -11.23 -3.75
N ILE A 170 -9.75 -10.50 -3.26
CA ILE A 170 -9.43 -9.16 -3.76
C ILE A 170 -9.04 -9.25 -5.24
N ARG A 171 -9.67 -8.43 -6.08
CA ARG A 171 -9.27 -8.28 -7.48
C ARG A 171 -7.80 -7.89 -7.56
N LYS A 172 -7.04 -8.59 -8.39
CA LYS A 172 -5.60 -8.41 -8.50
C LYS A 172 -5.11 -8.58 -9.91
N ASP A 173 -4.02 -7.88 -10.20
CA ASP A 173 -3.29 -7.98 -11.46
C ASP A 173 -1.84 -8.41 -11.17
N PHE A 174 -1.30 -9.24 -12.05
CA PHE A 174 0.09 -9.62 -12.07
C PHE A 174 0.73 -9.06 -13.33
N PHE A 175 1.94 -8.55 -13.20
CA PHE A 175 2.70 -7.98 -14.32
C PHE A 175 4.09 -8.57 -14.37
N LEU A 176 4.59 -8.73 -15.59
CA LEU A 176 5.93 -9.18 -15.86
C LEU A 176 6.64 -8.20 -16.83
N VAL A 177 7.95 -8.11 -16.66
CA VAL A 177 8.85 -7.50 -17.63
C VAL A 177 9.80 -8.58 -18.12
N LYS A 178 9.87 -8.76 -19.44
CA LYS A 178 10.84 -9.60 -20.10
C LYS A 178 12.01 -8.80 -20.65
N SER A 179 13.18 -9.42 -20.63
CA SER A 179 14.33 -8.95 -21.39
C SER A 179 14.19 -9.28 -22.88
N GLU A 180 15.08 -8.74 -23.71
CA GLU A 180 15.19 -9.09 -25.13
C GLU A 180 15.40 -10.61 -25.34
N SER A 181 16.02 -11.29 -24.39
CA SER A 181 16.20 -12.76 -24.41
C SER A 181 15.00 -13.54 -23.85
N GLU A 182 13.82 -12.94 -23.77
CA GLU A 182 12.57 -13.55 -23.28
C GLU A 182 12.61 -14.04 -21.81
N VAL A 183 13.59 -13.59 -21.01
CA VAL A 183 13.70 -13.92 -19.59
C VAL A 183 12.85 -12.97 -18.77
N ASN A 184 12.06 -13.48 -17.80
CA ASN A 184 11.30 -12.68 -16.85
C ASN A 184 12.24 -12.02 -15.83
N ILE A 185 12.40 -10.70 -15.89
CA ILE A 185 13.42 -9.96 -15.14
C ILE A 185 12.87 -8.99 -14.10
N ALA A 186 11.59 -8.66 -14.16
CA ALA A 186 10.91 -7.91 -13.11
C ALA A 186 9.44 -8.27 -13.08
N ALA A 187 8.81 -8.10 -11.91
CA ALA A 187 7.41 -8.40 -11.72
C ALA A 187 6.76 -7.51 -10.67
N ALA A 188 5.42 -7.39 -10.75
CA ALA A 188 4.59 -6.75 -9.74
C ALA A 188 3.28 -7.50 -9.52
N ILE A 189 2.80 -7.48 -8.27
CA ILE A 189 1.47 -7.94 -7.87
C ILE A 189 0.74 -6.74 -7.29
N VAL A 190 -0.42 -6.42 -7.87
CA VAL A 190 -1.18 -5.22 -7.58
C VAL A 190 -2.61 -5.59 -7.20
N TYR A 191 -3.10 -5.06 -6.08
CA TYR A 191 -4.46 -5.26 -5.60
C TYR A 191 -5.32 -4.02 -5.88
N PHE A 192 -6.57 -4.25 -6.27
CA PHE A 192 -7.58 -3.18 -6.35
C PHE A 192 -8.19 -2.97 -4.96
N ILE A 193 -7.91 -1.82 -4.36
CA ILE A 193 -8.40 -1.49 -3.01
C ILE A 193 -9.73 -0.73 -3.10
N SER A 194 -9.88 0.11 -4.13
CA SER A 194 -11.12 0.81 -4.47
C SER A 194 -11.17 1.04 -5.98
N PRO A 195 -12.28 1.57 -6.55
CA PRO A 195 -12.31 1.92 -7.97
C PRO A 195 -11.19 2.89 -8.38
N ASP A 196 -10.79 3.78 -7.48
CA ASP A 196 -9.84 4.85 -7.77
C ASP A 196 -8.40 4.53 -7.34
N ILE A 197 -8.18 3.45 -6.57
CA ILE A 197 -6.89 3.18 -5.94
C ILE A 197 -6.49 1.72 -6.11
N VAL A 198 -5.30 1.51 -6.65
CA VAL A 198 -4.61 0.22 -6.63
C VAL A 198 -3.41 0.28 -5.68
N GLN A 199 -3.04 -0.86 -5.11
CA GLN A 199 -1.87 -1.00 -4.24
C GLN A 199 -0.91 -2.03 -4.79
N VAL A 200 0.35 -1.64 -4.98
CA VAL A 200 1.44 -2.58 -5.29
C VAL A 200 1.81 -3.31 -4.00
N VAL A 201 1.34 -4.54 -3.88
CA VAL A 201 1.59 -5.38 -2.69
C VAL A 201 3.01 -5.92 -2.70
N TYR A 202 3.45 -6.38 -3.85
CA TYR A 202 4.81 -6.84 -4.10
C TYR A 202 5.29 -6.40 -5.47
N TRP A 203 6.52 -6.02 -5.56
CA TRP A 203 7.27 -5.88 -6.80
C TRP A 203 8.76 -6.16 -6.57
N GLY A 204 9.47 -6.43 -7.63
CA GLY A 204 10.90 -6.68 -7.57
C GLY A 204 11.46 -7.06 -8.94
N ASP A 205 12.78 -6.98 -9.02
CA ASP A 205 13.57 -7.36 -10.19
C ASP A 205 14.52 -8.51 -9.86
N ASP A 206 14.92 -9.23 -10.87
CA ASP A 206 16.04 -10.16 -10.78
C ASP A 206 17.36 -9.36 -10.67
N PRO A 207 18.12 -9.53 -9.58
CA PRO A 207 19.36 -8.78 -9.36
C PRO A 207 20.39 -8.93 -10.49
N GLU A 208 20.39 -10.06 -11.19
CA GLU A 208 21.31 -10.32 -12.31
C GLU A 208 21.07 -9.39 -13.51
N TYR A 209 19.84 -8.83 -13.61
CA TYR A 209 19.43 -7.93 -14.69
C TYR A 209 19.31 -6.46 -14.26
N SER A 210 19.79 -6.11 -13.08
CA SER A 210 19.69 -4.75 -12.51
C SER A 210 20.27 -3.65 -13.40
N THR A 211 21.26 -3.97 -14.23
CA THR A 211 21.88 -3.03 -15.19
C THR A 211 20.90 -2.57 -16.27
N SER A 212 19.93 -3.39 -16.62
CA SER A 212 18.86 -3.04 -17.57
C SER A 212 17.81 -2.09 -16.98
N ARG A 213 17.91 -1.76 -15.68
CA ARG A 213 17.00 -0.86 -14.99
C ARG A 213 15.52 -1.27 -15.06
N PRO A 214 15.20 -2.57 -14.86
CA PRO A 214 13.85 -3.07 -15.10
C PRO A 214 12.82 -2.50 -14.12
N MET A 215 13.20 -2.09 -12.89
CA MET A 215 12.28 -1.47 -11.94
C MET A 215 11.82 -0.07 -12.37
N ASN A 216 12.68 0.73 -13.01
CA ASN A 216 12.29 2.02 -13.56
C ASN A 216 11.30 1.85 -14.73
N PHE A 217 11.55 0.85 -15.57
CA PHE A 217 10.65 0.49 -16.66
C PHE A 217 9.30 -0.02 -16.14
N LEU A 218 9.32 -0.99 -15.21
CA LEU A 218 8.13 -1.59 -14.62
C LEU A 218 7.23 -0.53 -13.94
N SER A 219 7.81 0.34 -13.11
CA SER A 219 7.03 1.37 -12.42
C SER A 219 6.37 2.33 -13.40
N TYR A 220 7.10 2.82 -14.40
CA TYR A 220 6.56 3.68 -15.46
C TYR A 220 5.41 3.02 -16.22
N GLN A 221 5.58 1.75 -16.61
CA GLN A 221 4.55 0.99 -17.34
C GLN A 221 3.31 0.72 -16.48
N ILE A 222 3.47 0.45 -15.18
CA ILE A 222 2.35 0.28 -14.25
C ILE A 222 1.55 1.59 -14.14
N PHE A 223 2.21 2.74 -13.99
CA PHE A 223 1.54 4.04 -13.90
C PHE A 223 0.76 4.34 -15.19
N LYS A 224 1.34 4.09 -16.36
CA LYS A 224 0.65 4.22 -17.65
C LYS A 224 -0.55 3.29 -17.78
N TYR A 225 -0.36 2.03 -17.39
CA TYR A 225 -1.42 1.04 -17.46
C TYR A 225 -2.62 1.46 -16.61
N TYR A 226 -2.40 1.83 -15.33
CA TYR A 226 -3.50 2.21 -14.47
C TYR A 226 -4.10 3.57 -14.81
N HIS A 227 -3.32 4.49 -15.35
CA HIS A 227 -3.87 5.72 -15.92
C HIS A 227 -4.86 5.39 -17.06
N SER A 228 -4.49 4.53 -18.00
CA SER A 228 -5.37 4.09 -19.10
C SER A 228 -6.64 3.37 -18.64
N GLN A 229 -6.62 2.81 -17.42
CA GLN A 229 -7.79 2.17 -16.78
C GLN A 229 -8.65 3.17 -15.97
N GLY A 230 -8.31 4.45 -15.94
CA GLY A 230 -9.01 5.48 -15.17
C GLY A 230 -8.76 5.42 -13.65
N VAL A 231 -7.78 4.64 -13.18
CA VAL A 231 -7.39 4.60 -11.76
C VAL A 231 -6.63 5.87 -11.41
N LEU A 232 -6.99 6.52 -10.30
CA LEU A 232 -6.41 7.81 -9.91
C LEU A 232 -5.05 7.66 -9.22
N TYR A 233 -4.91 6.68 -8.33
CA TYR A 233 -3.72 6.51 -7.50
C TYR A 233 -3.16 5.09 -7.56
N THR A 234 -1.84 5.00 -7.65
CA THR A 234 -1.08 3.77 -7.39
C THR A 234 -0.34 3.92 -6.07
N ASP A 235 -0.85 3.28 -5.01
CA ASP A 235 -0.19 3.19 -3.70
C ASP A 235 0.94 2.17 -3.78
N ILE A 236 2.15 2.58 -3.44
CA ILE A 236 3.34 1.71 -3.45
C ILE A 236 3.89 1.45 -2.03
N GLY A 237 3.08 1.77 -1.03
CA GLY A 237 3.34 1.47 0.37
C GLY A 237 4.43 2.30 1.03
N PRO A 238 4.71 2.03 2.31
CA PRO A 238 5.71 2.77 3.07
C PRO A 238 7.15 2.42 2.68
N SER A 239 8.07 3.35 2.99
CA SER A 239 9.52 3.12 2.94
C SER A 239 10.18 3.33 4.30
N THR A 240 9.38 3.32 5.34
CA THR A 240 9.82 3.38 6.74
C THR A 240 9.26 2.19 7.51
N GLU A 241 9.90 1.82 8.59
CA GLU A 241 9.40 0.86 9.58
C GLU A 241 9.66 1.44 10.98
N ASN A 242 8.63 1.59 11.80
CA ASN A 242 8.68 2.30 13.09
C ASN A 242 9.28 3.72 12.94
N SER A 243 8.86 4.43 11.90
CA SER A 243 9.35 5.77 11.50
C SER A 243 10.81 5.81 11.04
N ILE A 244 11.53 4.68 10.98
CA ILE A 244 12.93 4.64 10.55
C ILE A 244 12.97 4.43 9.03
N PRO A 245 13.58 5.35 8.25
CA PRO A 245 13.58 5.28 6.80
C PRO A 245 14.57 4.24 6.25
N ASN A 246 14.14 3.52 5.23
CA ASN A 246 15.04 2.88 4.29
C ASN A 246 15.38 3.89 3.18
N TYR A 247 16.50 4.58 3.32
CA TYR A 247 16.89 5.68 2.43
C TYR A 247 16.89 5.27 0.95
N GLY A 248 17.48 4.12 0.61
CA GLY A 248 17.52 3.67 -0.78
C GLY A 248 16.14 3.41 -1.38
N LEU A 249 15.17 2.96 -0.56
CA LEU A 249 13.79 2.76 -1.01
C LEU A 249 13.05 4.10 -1.10
N CYS A 250 13.31 5.04 -0.18
CA CYS A 250 12.77 6.40 -0.27
C CYS A 250 13.26 7.07 -1.56
N ASP A 251 14.58 7.11 -1.76
CA ASP A 251 15.21 7.73 -2.94
C ASP A 251 14.69 7.14 -4.25
N PHE A 252 14.52 5.82 -4.32
CA PHE A 252 13.96 5.16 -5.49
C PHE A 252 12.52 5.61 -5.77
N LYS A 253 11.66 5.64 -4.76
CA LYS A 253 10.25 6.00 -4.93
C LYS A 253 10.08 7.47 -5.29
N GLU A 254 10.88 8.36 -4.70
CA GLU A 254 10.91 9.77 -5.07
C GLU A 254 11.45 9.96 -6.49
N ALA A 255 12.49 9.22 -6.87
CA ALA A 255 13.06 9.27 -8.21
C ALA A 255 12.07 8.84 -9.31
N ILE A 256 11.14 7.95 -9.02
CA ILE A 256 10.07 7.57 -9.97
C ILE A 256 8.83 8.46 -9.88
N GLY A 257 8.91 9.63 -9.21
CA GLY A 257 7.87 10.66 -9.18
C GLY A 257 6.76 10.43 -8.16
N CYS A 258 6.95 9.56 -7.18
CA CYS A 258 5.95 9.33 -6.14
C CYS A 258 5.90 10.47 -5.13
N GLN A 259 4.70 10.74 -4.64
CA GLN A 259 4.42 11.66 -3.55
C GLN A 259 4.33 10.91 -2.22
N ILE A 260 4.50 11.64 -1.13
CA ILE A 260 4.53 11.10 0.23
C ILE A 260 3.32 11.58 1.01
N LEU A 261 2.68 10.67 1.73
CA LEU A 261 1.68 10.99 2.74
C LEU A 261 1.93 10.19 4.02
N PRO A 262 1.60 10.75 5.18
CA PRO A 262 1.79 10.05 6.44
C PRO A 262 0.81 8.89 6.59
N LYS A 263 1.30 7.75 7.07
CA LYS A 263 0.49 6.66 7.59
C LYS A 263 0.74 6.59 9.09
N THR A 264 -0.27 6.92 9.90
CA THR A 264 -0.12 7.18 11.33
C THR A 264 -0.51 5.96 12.16
N ILE A 265 0.35 5.60 13.12
CA ILE A 265 0.08 4.55 14.10
C ILE A 265 -0.20 5.23 15.45
N LEU A 266 -1.37 4.91 16.03
CA LEU A 266 -1.80 5.46 17.30
C LEU A 266 -2.03 4.34 18.32
N GLU A 267 -1.65 4.58 19.56
CA GLU A 267 -1.83 3.65 20.67
C GLU A 267 -2.44 4.32 21.89
N LYS A 268 -3.20 3.52 22.65
CA LYS A 268 -3.72 3.90 23.95
C LYS A 268 -3.66 2.73 24.92
N LEU A 269 -3.08 2.95 26.10
CA LEU A 269 -3.21 2.05 27.24
C LEU A 269 -4.59 2.26 27.89
N LEU A 270 -5.25 1.18 28.26
CA LEU A 270 -6.57 1.17 28.87
C LEU A 270 -6.51 1.03 30.40
#